data_adcf6a4550ec8247150b6e2aae322dc7
#
_entry.id   adcf6a4550ec8247150b6e2aae322dc7
#
_cell.length_a   1.000
_cell.length_b   1.000
_cell.length_c   1.000
_cell.angle_alpha   90.00
_cell.angle_beta   90.00
_cell.angle_gamma   90.00
#
_symmetry.space_group_name_H-M   'P 1'
#
loop_
_entity.id
_entity.type
_entity.pdbx_description
1 polymer ?
#
loop_
_entity_poly.entity_id
_entity_poly.type
_entity_poly.pdbx_seq_one_letter_code
_entity_poly.pdbx_strand_id
1 'polypeptide(L)'
;MTIPAAFRDFVAGHLPPGISLKDPLFLLLLLLVPIAIALKILREKRGDGALVVSTLVLVARVAPSWRVRLRHLPFALALVGYAGLVVSLARPRLGLERTESWTEGVDIFVALDASGSMAAEDFKPRNRFHVAKACTRAFIEGRPNDRVGLLVFAGRSRTVSPLTTDRAMVLDRLTALKLGDQGDGTAIGLALGNALARLKPSKAKSRVIVLVTDGGNNAGEIDPDTAAGVAKALGVRVYTVGVGTNNGPVEIPIPMKDPETGRTVERRIRANVDVDEPLLQRIAKETGARYFRATDSQGLADTFATIDQLEKSEIKTTRYTRFREVFPEIARPAALCLALSALAALLLFPVAPR
;
A
#
# COMPACT_ATOMS: atom_id res chain seq x y z
N MET A 1 14.89 -2.85 28.42
CA MET A 1 14.36 -3.70 29.50
C MET A 1 13.14 -4.44 28.92
N THR A 2 13.31 -5.75 28.64
CA THR A 2 12.26 -6.57 28.00
C THR A 2 11.20 -6.94 29.03
N ILE A 3 9.97 -6.51 28.81
CA ILE A 3 8.81 -6.83 29.64
C ILE A 3 8.52 -8.33 29.51
N PRO A 4 8.30 -9.08 30.60
CA PRO A 4 7.86 -10.48 30.53
C PRO A 4 6.57 -10.58 29.72
N ALA A 5 6.54 -11.47 28.71
CA ALA A 5 5.40 -11.64 27.82
C ALA A 5 4.09 -11.89 28.60
N ALA A 6 4.15 -12.72 29.65
CA ALA A 6 3.00 -13.04 30.51
C ALA A 6 2.34 -11.81 31.16
N PHE A 7 3.13 -10.81 31.60
CA PHE A 7 2.57 -9.59 32.20
C PHE A 7 1.89 -8.71 31.15
N ARG A 8 2.47 -8.62 29.96
CA ARG A 8 1.91 -7.86 28.84
C ARG A 8 0.57 -8.46 28.39
N ASP A 9 0.50 -9.79 28.29
CA ASP A 9 -0.69 -10.51 27.83
C ASP A 9 -1.80 -10.47 28.89
N PHE A 10 -1.45 -10.53 30.19
CA PHE A 10 -2.40 -10.32 31.29
C PHE A 10 -3.04 -8.92 31.25
N VAL A 11 -2.23 -7.87 31.09
CA VAL A 11 -2.73 -6.49 31.01
C VAL A 11 -3.57 -6.29 29.75
N ALA A 12 -3.13 -6.82 28.60
CA ALA A 12 -3.87 -6.72 27.34
C ALA A 12 -5.25 -7.40 27.38
N GLY A 13 -5.37 -8.52 28.11
CA GLY A 13 -6.63 -9.26 28.26
C GLY A 13 -7.70 -8.55 29.11
N HIS A 14 -7.29 -7.53 29.92
CA HIS A 14 -8.20 -6.78 30.79
C HIS A 14 -8.50 -5.36 30.29
N LEU A 15 -7.96 -4.94 29.15
CA LEU A 15 -8.21 -3.65 28.52
C LEU A 15 -9.39 -3.74 27.54
N PRO A 16 -10.18 -2.67 27.38
CA PRO A 16 -11.20 -2.61 26.34
C PRO A 16 -10.60 -2.82 24.96
N PRO A 17 -11.33 -3.44 24.02
CA PRO A 17 -10.86 -3.66 22.67
C PRO A 17 -10.46 -2.32 22.00
N GLY A 18 -9.27 -2.27 21.41
CA GLY A 18 -8.72 -1.06 20.79
C GLY A 18 -7.81 -0.22 21.69
N ILE A 19 -7.63 -0.53 22.98
CA ILE A 19 -6.67 0.14 23.86
C ILE A 19 -5.45 -0.76 24.07
N SER A 20 -4.27 -0.22 23.83
CA SER A 20 -2.98 -0.88 24.14
C SER A 20 -2.12 0.04 24.99
N LEU A 21 -1.31 -0.53 25.88
CA LEU A 21 -0.34 0.22 26.68
C LEU A 21 1.06 0.01 26.09
N LYS A 22 1.81 1.10 25.94
CA LYS A 22 3.22 1.02 25.49
C LYS A 22 4.13 0.48 26.58
N ASP A 23 3.98 1.03 27.78
CA ASP A 23 4.87 0.79 28.92
C ASP A 23 4.09 0.35 30.16
N PRO A 24 3.50 -0.89 30.18
CA PRO A 24 2.62 -1.34 31.25
C PRO A 24 3.31 -1.51 32.62
N LEU A 25 4.65 -1.57 32.66
CA LEU A 25 5.41 -1.69 33.90
C LEU A 25 5.18 -0.52 34.86
N PHE A 26 4.89 0.68 34.34
CA PHE A 26 4.58 1.83 35.18
C PHE A 26 3.33 1.64 36.04
N LEU A 27 2.40 0.75 35.67
CA LEU A 27 1.23 0.43 36.48
C LEU A 27 1.60 -0.18 37.86
N LEU A 28 2.80 -0.78 37.99
CA LEU A 28 3.27 -1.27 39.28
C LEU A 28 3.42 -0.15 40.32
N LEU A 29 3.64 1.11 39.88
CA LEU A 29 3.67 2.26 40.77
C LEU A 29 2.32 2.51 41.45
N LEU A 30 1.21 1.99 40.92
CA LEU A 30 -0.09 2.06 41.59
C LEU A 30 -0.11 1.32 42.95
N LEU A 31 0.81 0.35 43.17
CA LEU A 31 0.96 -0.32 44.45
C LEU A 31 1.39 0.63 45.58
N LEU A 32 1.95 1.80 45.27
CA LEU A 32 2.26 2.82 46.24
C LEU A 32 1.02 3.50 46.81
N VAL A 33 -0.11 3.46 46.10
CA VAL A 33 -1.39 4.05 46.54
C VAL A 33 -1.92 3.39 47.82
N PRO A 34 -2.11 2.05 47.89
CA PRO A 34 -2.54 1.40 49.13
C PRO A 34 -1.51 1.54 50.24
N ILE A 35 -0.21 1.56 49.93
CA ILE A 35 0.85 1.80 50.93
C ILE A 35 0.70 3.21 51.54
N ALA A 36 0.49 4.25 50.72
CA ALA A 36 0.29 5.61 51.21
C ALA A 36 -0.97 5.74 52.06
N ILE A 37 -2.06 5.06 51.69
CA ILE A 37 -3.28 5.02 52.48
C ILE A 37 -3.04 4.33 53.84
N ALA A 38 -2.38 3.16 53.83
CA ALA A 38 -2.04 2.42 55.04
C ALA A 38 -1.17 3.25 55.99
N LEU A 39 -0.14 3.90 55.48
CA LEU A 39 0.74 4.77 56.27
C LEU A 39 0.00 5.94 56.88
N LYS A 40 -0.95 6.55 56.14
CA LYS A 40 -1.80 7.63 56.69
C LYS A 40 -2.68 7.14 57.83
N ILE A 41 -3.35 6.00 57.65
CA ILE A 41 -4.19 5.40 58.68
C ILE A 41 -3.37 5.06 59.94
N LEU A 42 -2.18 4.49 59.75
CA LEU A 42 -1.27 4.15 60.85
C LEU A 42 -0.79 5.39 61.63
N ARG A 43 -0.48 6.50 60.91
CA ARG A 43 -0.14 7.78 61.56
C ARG A 43 -1.28 8.38 62.34
N GLU A 44 -2.49 8.36 61.79
CA GLU A 44 -3.68 8.84 62.46
C GLU A 44 -4.00 8.00 63.74
N LYS A 45 -3.80 6.69 63.70
CA LYS A 45 -3.96 5.79 64.83
C LYS A 45 -2.90 5.98 65.92
N ARG A 46 -1.64 6.35 65.56
CA ARG A 46 -0.56 6.60 66.52
C ARG A 46 -0.67 7.91 67.27
N GLY A 47 -1.65 8.77 66.90
CA GLY A 47 -1.94 9.98 67.65
C GLY A 47 -0.84 11.05 67.55
N ASP A 48 -0.05 11.07 66.46
CA ASP A 48 0.95 12.11 66.23
C ASP A 48 0.21 13.48 66.09
N GLY A 49 0.25 14.28 67.13
CA GLY A 49 -0.40 15.59 67.24
C GLY A 49 -1.52 15.65 68.27
N ALA A 50 -1.66 14.70 69.19
CA ALA A 50 -2.58 14.80 70.30
C ALA A 50 -2.11 15.87 71.31
N LEU A 51 -2.87 16.93 71.43
CA LEU A 51 -2.73 17.90 72.53
C LEU A 51 -3.36 17.33 73.78
N VAL A 52 -2.60 17.24 74.83
CA VAL A 52 -3.15 16.86 76.15
C VAL A 52 -3.85 18.08 76.74
N VAL A 53 -5.15 18.05 76.76
CA VAL A 53 -5.99 19.15 77.30
C VAL A 53 -6.66 18.64 78.59
N SER A 54 -6.51 19.37 79.66
CA SER A 54 -7.00 18.99 80.99
C SER A 54 -8.54 19.09 81.14
N THR A 55 -9.29 19.71 80.20
CA THR A 55 -10.74 19.83 80.25
C THR A 55 -11.43 19.62 78.93
N LEU A 56 -11.92 18.41 78.69
CA LEU A 56 -12.65 18.00 77.48
C LEU A 56 -14.00 18.64 77.27
N VAL A 57 -14.65 19.14 78.35
CA VAL A 57 -16.03 19.64 78.30
C VAL A 57 -16.21 20.89 77.46
N LEU A 58 -15.22 21.77 77.38
CA LEU A 58 -15.28 22.99 76.57
C LEU A 58 -15.06 22.70 75.05
N VAL A 59 -14.29 21.71 74.77
CA VAL A 59 -13.98 21.34 73.36
C VAL A 59 -15.11 20.53 72.72
N ALA A 60 -15.82 19.71 73.53
CA ALA A 60 -16.95 18.91 73.07
C ALA A 60 -18.19 19.71 72.57
N ARG A 61 -18.32 20.99 72.94
CA ARG A 61 -19.40 21.87 72.48
C ARG A 61 -19.12 22.65 71.22
N VAL A 62 -17.92 22.60 70.67
CA VAL A 62 -17.52 23.34 69.43
C VAL A 62 -17.81 22.49 68.20
N ALA A 63 -18.75 22.91 67.38
CA ALA A 63 -19.03 22.25 66.11
C ALA A 63 -17.80 22.20 65.26
N PRO A 64 -17.44 21.03 64.60
CA PRO A 64 -16.25 20.91 63.76
C PRO A 64 -16.33 21.92 62.61
N SER A 65 -15.29 22.75 62.49
CA SER A 65 -15.12 23.70 61.39
C SER A 65 -15.15 22.99 60.06
N TRP A 66 -15.61 23.66 59.00
CA TRP A 66 -15.58 23.13 57.64
C TRP A 66 -14.17 22.71 57.24
N ARG A 67 -13.10 23.32 57.74
CA ARG A 67 -11.69 22.91 57.49
C ARG A 67 -11.41 21.51 58.03
N VAL A 68 -11.96 21.16 59.19
CA VAL A 68 -11.82 19.82 59.79
C VAL A 68 -12.57 18.76 58.96
N ARG A 69 -13.72 19.14 58.39
CA ARG A 69 -14.49 18.24 57.50
C ARG A 69 -13.72 17.96 56.21
N LEU A 70 -12.99 18.96 55.67
CA LEU A 70 -12.22 18.85 54.43
C LEU A 70 -10.79 18.40 54.64
N ARG A 71 -10.38 17.98 55.84
CA ARG A 71 -8.99 17.60 56.16
C ARG A 71 -8.40 16.48 55.27
N HIS A 72 -9.25 15.62 54.72
CA HIS A 72 -8.84 14.51 53.89
C HIS A 72 -8.81 14.86 52.37
N LEU A 73 -9.39 16.01 51.99
CA LEU A 73 -9.52 16.41 50.60
C LEU A 73 -8.17 16.57 49.88
N PRO A 74 -7.14 17.25 50.46
CA PRO A 74 -5.83 17.38 49.81
C PRO A 74 -5.21 16.02 49.54
N PHE A 75 -5.26 15.10 50.50
CA PHE A 75 -4.71 13.76 50.34
C PHE A 75 -5.45 12.95 49.28
N ALA A 76 -6.78 13.03 49.25
CA ALA A 76 -7.59 12.33 48.24
C ALA A 76 -7.27 12.86 46.82
N LEU A 77 -7.18 14.19 46.65
CA LEU A 77 -6.74 14.81 45.38
C LEU A 77 -5.33 14.39 44.98
N ALA A 78 -4.39 14.31 45.93
CA ALA A 78 -3.03 13.85 45.66
C ALA A 78 -3.01 12.39 45.15
N LEU A 79 -3.79 11.49 45.75
CA LEU A 79 -3.89 10.11 45.34
C LEU A 79 -4.50 9.95 43.93
N VAL A 80 -5.57 10.70 43.63
CA VAL A 80 -6.20 10.70 42.30
C VAL A 80 -5.24 11.25 41.25
N GLY A 81 -4.61 12.36 41.56
CA GLY A 81 -3.62 12.96 40.66
C GLY A 81 -2.39 12.03 40.40
N TYR A 82 -1.90 11.40 41.47
CA TYR A 82 -0.83 10.41 41.35
C TYR A 82 -1.23 9.22 40.51
N ALA A 83 -2.38 8.61 40.77
CA ALA A 83 -2.88 7.47 39.99
C ALA A 83 -3.08 7.84 38.53
N GLY A 84 -3.62 9.03 38.22
CA GLY A 84 -3.76 9.53 36.87
C GLY A 84 -2.41 9.72 36.15
N LEU A 85 -1.38 10.23 36.85
CA LEU A 85 -0.03 10.35 36.28
C LEU A 85 0.59 8.97 36.00
N VAL A 86 0.44 8.00 36.89
CA VAL A 86 0.93 6.64 36.68
C VAL A 86 0.28 5.99 35.47
N VAL A 87 -1.04 6.14 35.30
CA VAL A 87 -1.75 5.68 34.11
C VAL A 87 -1.27 6.40 32.85
N SER A 88 -1.00 7.69 32.93
CA SER A 88 -0.42 8.46 31.81
C SER A 88 0.97 7.99 31.43
N LEU A 89 1.83 7.63 32.42
CA LEU A 89 3.17 7.07 32.19
C LEU A 89 3.12 5.69 31.50
N ALA A 90 2.06 4.91 31.70
CA ALA A 90 1.85 3.67 30.98
C ALA A 90 1.57 3.87 29.49
N ARG A 91 1.41 5.12 29.04
CA ARG A 91 1.18 5.55 27.65
C ARG A 91 0.07 4.77 26.96
N PRO A 92 -1.20 4.95 27.38
CA PRO A 92 -2.32 4.34 26.70
C PRO A 92 -2.41 4.84 25.24
N ARG A 93 -2.62 3.90 24.33
CA ARG A 93 -2.73 4.13 22.89
C ARG A 93 -4.06 3.61 22.41
N LEU A 94 -4.78 4.42 21.67
CA LEU A 94 -5.92 3.99 20.90
C LEU A 94 -5.41 3.47 19.55
N GLY A 95 -5.55 2.17 19.34
CA GLY A 95 -5.29 1.55 18.05
C GLY A 95 -6.44 1.88 17.10
N LEU A 96 -6.34 2.97 16.36
CA LEU A 96 -7.00 3.05 15.07
C LEU A 96 -6.21 2.10 14.17
N GLU A 97 -6.71 0.88 14.01
CA GLU A 97 -6.22 -0.04 12.96
C GLU A 97 -6.51 0.54 11.58
N ARG A 98 -5.85 1.61 11.24
CA ARG A 98 -5.68 1.98 9.86
C ARG A 98 -4.47 1.21 9.38
N THR A 99 -4.69 -0.03 8.99
CA THR A 99 -3.70 -0.82 8.26
C THR A 99 -3.50 -0.16 6.91
N GLU A 100 -2.66 0.84 6.85
CA GLU A 100 -2.15 1.31 5.57
C GLU A 100 -1.14 0.25 5.12
N SER A 101 -1.62 -0.77 4.43
CA SER A 101 -0.75 -1.67 3.68
C SER A 101 -0.29 -0.92 2.43
N TRP A 102 0.90 -0.36 2.49
CA TRP A 102 1.58 0.08 1.28
C TRP A 102 2.05 -1.18 0.57
N THR A 103 1.23 -1.68 -0.34
CA THR A 103 1.67 -2.67 -1.31
C THR A 103 2.45 -1.87 -2.35
N GLU A 104 3.77 -2.02 -2.38
CA GLU A 104 4.58 -1.49 -3.47
C GLU A 104 4.20 -2.28 -4.73
N GLY A 105 3.22 -1.76 -5.47
CA GLY A 105 2.78 -2.33 -6.73
C GLY A 105 3.85 -2.21 -7.80
N VAL A 106 3.79 -3.09 -8.78
CA VAL A 106 4.60 -3.01 -10.01
C VAL A 106 3.93 -2.04 -10.98
N ASP A 107 4.73 -1.21 -11.64
CA ASP A 107 4.25 -0.38 -12.74
C ASP A 107 4.48 -1.11 -14.06
N ILE A 108 3.40 -1.46 -14.72
CA ILE A 108 3.41 -2.28 -15.93
C ILE A 108 2.83 -1.50 -17.08
N PHE A 109 3.56 -1.45 -18.19
CA PHE A 109 3.03 -0.96 -19.47
C PHE A 109 2.88 -2.14 -20.42
N VAL A 110 1.66 -2.39 -20.90
CA VAL A 110 1.42 -3.38 -21.95
C VAL A 110 1.42 -2.65 -23.29
N ALA A 111 2.36 -2.99 -24.16
CA ALA A 111 2.46 -2.50 -25.52
C ALA A 111 1.96 -3.58 -26.48
N LEU A 112 0.78 -3.32 -27.08
CA LEU A 112 0.08 -4.25 -27.93
C LEU A 112 0.25 -3.86 -29.40
N ASP A 113 0.73 -4.79 -30.20
CA ASP A 113 0.80 -4.64 -31.63
C ASP A 113 -0.62 -4.72 -32.24
N ALA A 114 -0.94 -3.77 -33.09
CA ALA A 114 -2.18 -3.71 -33.85
C ALA A 114 -1.93 -3.54 -35.37
N SER A 115 -0.76 -3.99 -35.82
CA SER A 115 -0.40 -4.04 -37.23
C SER A 115 -1.29 -5.01 -38.01
N GLY A 116 -1.28 -4.89 -39.34
CA GLY A 116 -2.09 -5.71 -40.22
C GLY A 116 -1.85 -7.22 -40.08
N SER A 117 -0.63 -7.64 -39.74
CA SER A 117 -0.26 -9.04 -39.50
C SER A 117 -1.00 -9.67 -38.31
N MET A 118 -1.31 -8.90 -37.26
CA MET A 118 -2.08 -9.33 -36.09
C MET A 118 -3.54 -9.71 -36.45
N ALA A 119 -4.01 -9.42 -37.67
CA ALA A 119 -5.28 -9.91 -38.18
C ALA A 119 -5.25 -11.37 -38.62
N ALA A 120 -4.09 -12.03 -38.66
CA ALA A 120 -3.93 -13.43 -39.05
C ALA A 120 -4.82 -14.34 -38.21
N GLU A 121 -5.52 -15.29 -38.88
CA GLU A 121 -6.51 -16.20 -38.30
C GLU A 121 -5.93 -17.55 -37.88
N ASP A 122 -4.62 -17.61 -37.60
CA ASP A 122 -3.95 -18.81 -37.11
C ASP A 122 -4.12 -19.08 -35.61
N PHE A 123 -4.67 -18.09 -34.87
CA PHE A 123 -5.03 -18.20 -33.44
C PHE A 123 -6.53 -18.33 -33.26
N LYS A 124 -6.97 -19.40 -32.60
CA LYS A 124 -8.39 -19.58 -32.27
C LYS A 124 -8.74 -18.84 -30.97
N PRO A 125 -9.95 -18.26 -30.83
CA PRO A 125 -11.12 -18.45 -31.67
C PRO A 125 -11.24 -17.50 -32.90
N ARG A 126 -10.37 -16.50 -33.06
CA ARG A 126 -10.46 -15.52 -34.16
C ARG A 126 -9.13 -15.26 -34.82
N ASN A 127 -8.39 -14.24 -34.33
CA ASN A 127 -7.09 -13.81 -34.82
C ASN A 127 -6.14 -13.50 -33.69
N ARG A 128 -4.86 -13.28 -34.00
CA ARG A 128 -3.79 -13.00 -33.02
C ARG A 128 -4.15 -11.83 -32.10
N PHE A 129 -4.66 -10.72 -32.67
CA PHE A 129 -5.03 -9.53 -31.91
C PHE A 129 -6.15 -9.77 -30.90
N HIS A 130 -7.16 -10.54 -31.30
CA HIS A 130 -8.27 -10.88 -30.41
C HIS A 130 -7.79 -11.70 -29.21
N VAL A 131 -6.93 -12.69 -29.45
CA VAL A 131 -6.35 -13.52 -28.39
C VAL A 131 -5.42 -12.71 -27.50
N ALA A 132 -4.56 -11.85 -28.09
CA ALA A 132 -3.69 -10.95 -27.34
C ALA A 132 -4.48 -10.01 -26.42
N LYS A 133 -5.60 -9.45 -26.90
CA LYS A 133 -6.54 -8.67 -26.05
C LYS A 133 -7.14 -9.48 -24.91
N ALA A 134 -7.57 -10.72 -25.17
CA ALA A 134 -8.16 -11.59 -24.15
C ALA A 134 -7.14 -11.94 -23.06
N CYS A 135 -5.91 -12.31 -23.44
CA CYS A 135 -4.82 -12.59 -22.49
C CYS A 135 -4.39 -11.35 -21.71
N THR A 136 -4.32 -10.19 -22.37
CA THR A 136 -4.04 -8.91 -21.68
C THR A 136 -5.14 -8.56 -20.69
N ARG A 137 -6.41 -8.82 -21.01
CA ARG A 137 -7.54 -8.66 -20.09
C ARG A 137 -7.37 -9.50 -18.84
N ALA A 138 -7.14 -10.80 -18.99
CA ALA A 138 -6.96 -11.72 -17.87
C ALA A 138 -5.75 -11.32 -17.00
N PHE A 139 -4.66 -10.88 -17.62
CA PHE A 139 -3.47 -10.36 -16.93
C PHE A 139 -3.77 -9.13 -16.08
N ILE A 140 -4.53 -8.15 -16.60
CA ILE A 140 -4.92 -6.95 -15.87
C ILE A 140 -5.87 -7.30 -14.71
N GLU A 141 -6.83 -8.19 -14.94
CA GLU A 141 -7.79 -8.63 -13.92
C GLU A 141 -7.11 -9.32 -12.73
N GLY A 142 -6.03 -10.08 -12.99
CA GLY A 142 -5.23 -10.76 -11.96
C GLY A 142 -4.39 -9.84 -11.06
N ARG A 143 -4.32 -8.50 -11.34
CA ARG A 143 -3.41 -7.56 -10.68
C ARG A 143 -4.12 -6.42 -9.94
N PRO A 144 -4.69 -6.68 -8.75
CA PRO A 144 -5.49 -5.70 -8.01
C PRO A 144 -4.70 -4.49 -7.48
N ASN A 145 -3.40 -4.64 -7.26
CA ASN A 145 -2.58 -3.64 -6.57
C ASN A 145 -1.54 -2.95 -7.47
N ASP A 146 -1.39 -3.42 -8.72
CA ASP A 146 -0.43 -2.88 -9.66
C ASP A 146 -1.03 -1.72 -10.47
N ARG A 147 -0.19 -0.80 -10.92
CA ARG A 147 -0.60 0.21 -11.89
C ARG A 147 -0.32 -0.30 -13.29
N VAL A 148 -1.36 -0.36 -14.09
CA VAL A 148 -1.26 -0.82 -15.47
C VAL A 148 -1.54 0.32 -16.44
N GLY A 149 -0.64 0.51 -17.40
CA GLY A 149 -0.82 1.37 -18.56
C GLY A 149 -0.97 0.53 -19.82
N LEU A 150 -1.64 1.06 -20.83
CA LEU A 150 -1.88 0.41 -22.10
C LEU A 150 -1.40 1.29 -23.24
N LEU A 151 -0.64 0.72 -24.15
CA LEU A 151 -0.16 1.32 -25.36
C LEU A 151 -0.50 0.41 -26.53
N VAL A 152 -0.94 0.98 -27.64
CA VAL A 152 -1.14 0.28 -28.93
C VAL A 152 -0.20 0.87 -29.95
N PHE A 153 0.35 0.03 -30.81
CA PHE A 153 1.24 0.46 -31.88
C PHE A 153 1.04 -0.37 -33.15
N ALA A 154 1.40 0.26 -34.25
CA ALA A 154 1.64 -0.31 -35.58
C ALA A 154 2.69 0.59 -36.24
N GLY A 155 2.42 1.23 -37.37
CA GLY A 155 3.30 2.27 -37.92
C GLY A 155 3.45 3.50 -37.03
N ARG A 156 2.46 3.75 -36.15
CA ARG A 156 2.49 4.78 -35.09
C ARG A 156 2.24 4.15 -33.75
N SER A 157 2.60 4.89 -32.70
CA SER A 157 2.40 4.45 -31.32
C SER A 157 1.51 5.43 -30.56
N ARG A 158 0.52 4.92 -29.81
CA ARG A 158 -0.42 5.72 -29.02
C ARG A 158 -0.62 5.14 -27.65
N THR A 159 -0.46 5.99 -26.62
CA THR A 159 -0.87 5.63 -25.25
C THR A 159 -2.39 5.62 -25.18
N VAL A 160 -2.98 4.48 -24.85
CA VAL A 160 -4.43 4.25 -24.73
C VAL A 160 -4.90 4.54 -23.32
N SER A 161 -4.14 4.07 -22.33
CA SER A 161 -4.34 4.35 -20.91
C SER A 161 -3.03 4.71 -20.23
N PRO A 162 -2.97 5.77 -19.42
CA PRO A 162 -1.82 6.03 -18.56
C PRO A 162 -1.71 4.96 -17.47
N LEU A 163 -0.62 4.98 -16.71
CA LEU A 163 -0.47 4.15 -15.52
C LEU A 163 -1.55 4.48 -14.49
N THR A 164 -2.42 3.52 -14.19
CA THR A 164 -3.51 3.67 -13.22
C THR A 164 -3.79 2.37 -12.49
N THR A 165 -4.34 2.47 -11.28
CA THR A 165 -4.92 1.36 -10.53
C THR A 165 -6.39 1.11 -10.90
N ASP A 166 -7.01 2.01 -11.66
CA ASP A 166 -8.38 1.84 -12.18
C ASP A 166 -8.40 0.85 -13.34
N ARG A 167 -8.54 -0.43 -12.98
CA ARG A 167 -8.61 -1.54 -13.94
C ARG A 167 -9.83 -1.44 -14.86
N ALA A 168 -10.96 -0.97 -14.35
CA ALA A 168 -12.19 -0.88 -15.15
C ALA A 168 -11.97 0.05 -16.35
N MET A 169 -11.32 1.20 -16.11
CA MET A 169 -10.96 2.14 -17.18
C MET A 169 -10.00 1.51 -18.21
N VAL A 170 -8.98 0.78 -17.75
CA VAL A 170 -7.99 0.13 -18.66
C VAL A 170 -8.67 -0.94 -19.51
N LEU A 171 -9.54 -1.77 -18.90
CA LEU A 171 -10.27 -2.84 -19.58
C LEU A 171 -11.28 -2.31 -20.60
N ASP A 172 -11.95 -1.21 -20.28
CA ASP A 172 -12.86 -0.53 -21.22
C ASP A 172 -12.09 -0.03 -22.46
N ARG A 173 -10.95 0.65 -22.22
CA ARG A 173 -10.06 1.11 -23.29
C ARG A 173 -9.48 -0.03 -24.13
N LEU A 174 -9.08 -1.13 -23.49
CA LEU A 174 -8.58 -2.33 -24.17
C LEU A 174 -9.66 -2.91 -25.08
N THR A 175 -10.92 -2.96 -24.61
CA THR A 175 -12.05 -3.47 -25.40
C THR A 175 -12.31 -2.64 -26.66
N ALA A 176 -12.17 -1.33 -26.56
CA ALA A 176 -12.40 -0.38 -27.66
C ALA A 176 -11.31 -0.41 -28.75
N LEU A 177 -10.15 -1.07 -28.52
CA LEU A 177 -9.07 -1.14 -29.51
C LEU A 177 -9.49 -1.91 -30.77
N LYS A 178 -9.13 -1.35 -31.92
CA LYS A 178 -9.35 -1.94 -33.25
C LYS A 178 -8.03 -2.08 -34.01
N LEU A 179 -7.98 -3.05 -34.91
CA LEU A 179 -6.87 -3.20 -35.86
C LEU A 179 -6.88 -2.07 -36.89
N GLY A 180 -5.70 -1.65 -37.34
CA GLY A 180 -5.55 -0.67 -38.42
C GLY A 180 -5.63 0.81 -38.02
N ASP A 181 -6.05 1.14 -36.78
CA ASP A 181 -6.17 2.53 -36.32
C ASP A 181 -4.83 3.27 -36.22
N GLN A 182 -3.69 2.56 -36.20
CA GLN A 182 -2.35 3.11 -36.00
C GLN A 182 -1.51 3.16 -37.29
N GLY A 183 -2.12 2.97 -38.46
CA GLY A 183 -1.46 2.93 -39.75
C GLY A 183 -0.75 1.60 -40.03
N ASP A 184 -0.06 1.53 -41.15
CA ASP A 184 0.62 0.32 -41.60
C ASP A 184 2.07 0.25 -41.06
N GLY A 185 2.59 -0.97 -40.92
CA GLY A 185 3.91 -1.24 -40.41
C GLY A 185 3.94 -1.52 -38.89
N THR A 186 5.15 -1.76 -38.37
CA THR A 186 5.39 -2.15 -36.97
C THR A 186 6.57 -1.36 -36.41
N ALA A 187 6.30 -0.36 -35.56
CA ALA A 187 7.27 0.57 -35.00
C ALA A 187 7.60 0.21 -33.52
N ILE A 188 8.33 -0.89 -33.31
CA ILE A 188 8.69 -1.42 -31.99
C ILE A 188 9.49 -0.39 -31.18
N GLY A 189 10.52 0.19 -31.76
CA GLY A 189 11.37 1.17 -31.08
C GLY A 189 10.58 2.39 -30.59
N LEU A 190 9.64 2.90 -31.41
CA LEU A 190 8.77 4.00 -31.04
C LEU A 190 7.80 3.61 -29.91
N ALA A 191 7.28 2.39 -29.94
CA ALA A 191 6.40 1.86 -28.88
C ALA A 191 7.14 1.78 -27.54
N LEU A 192 8.35 1.24 -27.54
CA LEU A 192 9.23 1.18 -26.36
C LEU A 192 9.56 2.59 -25.85
N GLY A 193 9.98 3.51 -26.73
CA GLY A 193 10.28 4.89 -26.36
C GLY A 193 9.09 5.60 -25.68
N ASN A 194 7.88 5.44 -26.21
CA ASN A 194 6.67 5.99 -25.62
C ASN A 194 6.35 5.37 -24.27
N ALA A 195 6.46 4.06 -24.12
CA ALA A 195 6.24 3.38 -22.83
C ALA A 195 7.27 3.83 -21.77
N LEU A 196 8.54 3.94 -22.16
CA LEU A 196 9.63 4.41 -21.30
C LEU A 196 9.41 5.86 -20.83
N ALA A 197 8.96 6.75 -21.72
CA ALA A 197 8.65 8.14 -21.37
C ALA A 197 7.55 8.21 -20.29
N ARG A 198 6.58 7.28 -20.30
CA ARG A 198 5.51 7.20 -19.30
C ARG A 198 5.97 6.54 -17.99
N LEU A 199 6.93 5.60 -18.04
CA LEU A 199 7.50 4.94 -16.86
C LEU A 199 8.60 5.77 -16.18
N LYS A 200 9.26 6.69 -16.89
CA LYS A 200 10.34 7.52 -16.34
C LYS A 200 9.99 8.25 -15.05
N PRO A 201 8.81 8.90 -14.90
CA PRO A 201 8.44 9.59 -13.65
C PRO A 201 8.01 8.63 -12.53
N SER A 202 7.91 7.34 -12.80
CA SER A 202 7.49 6.35 -11.81
C SER A 202 8.51 6.18 -10.69
N LYS A 203 8.01 6.09 -9.45
CA LYS A 203 8.78 5.78 -8.24
C LYS A 203 8.65 4.32 -7.80
N ALA A 204 7.97 3.48 -8.59
CA ALA A 204 7.84 2.06 -8.29
C ALA A 204 9.22 1.38 -8.33
N LYS A 205 9.43 0.41 -7.43
CA LYS A 205 10.67 -0.38 -7.38
C LYS A 205 10.82 -1.27 -8.61
N SER A 206 9.71 -1.84 -9.09
CA SER A 206 9.69 -2.61 -10.33
C SER A 206 8.91 -1.87 -11.40
N ARG A 207 9.52 -1.72 -12.56
CA ARG A 207 8.96 -1.09 -13.76
C ARG A 207 9.13 -2.04 -14.92
N VAL A 208 8.02 -2.37 -15.56
CA VAL A 208 7.96 -3.44 -16.56
C VAL A 208 7.24 -2.97 -17.80
N ILE A 209 7.76 -3.38 -18.97
CA ILE A 209 7.04 -3.31 -20.25
C ILE A 209 6.81 -4.75 -20.71
N VAL A 210 5.58 -5.05 -21.12
CA VAL A 210 5.23 -6.30 -21.81
C VAL A 210 4.92 -5.95 -23.26
N LEU A 211 5.83 -6.26 -24.14
CA LEU A 211 5.72 -6.03 -25.58
C LEU A 211 5.16 -7.28 -26.25
N VAL A 212 4.00 -7.16 -26.90
CA VAL A 212 3.33 -8.25 -27.62
C VAL A 212 3.29 -7.90 -29.10
N THR A 213 3.98 -8.66 -29.95
CA THR A 213 4.09 -8.43 -31.39
C THR A 213 4.24 -9.75 -32.15
N ASP A 214 3.85 -9.76 -33.40
CA ASP A 214 4.02 -10.89 -34.34
C ASP A 214 5.02 -10.60 -35.45
N GLY A 215 5.62 -9.40 -35.48
CA GLY A 215 6.50 -8.98 -36.55
C GLY A 215 7.86 -8.43 -36.12
N GLY A 216 8.68 -8.13 -37.11
CA GLY A 216 9.90 -7.35 -36.97
C GLY A 216 9.64 -5.85 -37.05
N ASN A 217 10.62 -5.07 -36.62
CA ASN A 217 10.57 -3.61 -36.73
C ASN A 217 10.76 -3.17 -38.21
N ASN A 218 9.74 -2.61 -38.83
CA ASN A 218 9.80 -2.12 -40.23
C ASN A 218 9.31 -0.66 -40.38
N ALA A 219 9.00 0.00 -39.28
CA ALA A 219 8.55 1.38 -39.26
C ALA A 219 9.07 2.12 -38.00
N GLY A 220 8.91 3.45 -38.01
CA GLY A 220 9.30 4.31 -36.89
C GLY A 220 10.73 4.81 -36.97
N GLU A 221 10.98 5.97 -36.32
CA GLU A 221 12.27 6.66 -36.32
C GLU A 221 13.25 6.17 -35.25
N ILE A 222 12.75 5.43 -34.27
CA ILE A 222 13.55 4.93 -33.13
C ILE A 222 13.93 3.48 -33.38
N ASP A 223 15.21 3.21 -33.33
CA ASP A 223 15.74 1.84 -33.41
C ASP A 223 15.40 1.07 -32.12
N PRO A 224 14.90 -0.18 -32.21
CA PRO A 224 14.54 -1.00 -31.08
C PRO A 224 15.69 -1.30 -30.10
N ASP A 225 16.90 -1.56 -30.60
CA ASP A 225 18.08 -1.82 -29.77
C ASP A 225 18.48 -0.55 -28.99
N THR A 226 18.36 0.63 -29.60
CA THR A 226 18.54 1.92 -28.92
C THR A 226 17.52 2.11 -27.81
N ALA A 227 16.24 1.81 -28.08
CA ALA A 227 15.19 1.89 -27.06
C ALA A 227 15.41 0.90 -25.90
N ALA A 228 15.92 -0.31 -26.19
CA ALA A 228 16.29 -1.29 -25.18
C ALA A 228 17.46 -0.80 -24.31
N GLY A 229 18.46 -0.15 -24.88
CA GLY A 229 19.55 0.49 -24.14
C GLY A 229 19.05 1.57 -23.15
N VAL A 230 18.08 2.40 -23.57
CA VAL A 230 17.42 3.37 -22.71
C VAL A 230 16.61 2.68 -21.59
N ALA A 231 15.89 1.60 -21.91
CA ALA A 231 15.16 0.82 -20.92
C ALA A 231 16.09 0.29 -19.82
N LYS A 232 17.23 -0.29 -20.20
CA LYS A 232 18.28 -0.76 -19.30
C LYS A 232 18.82 0.37 -18.42
N ALA A 233 19.15 1.52 -19.00
CA ALA A 233 19.65 2.68 -18.25
C ALA A 233 18.64 3.21 -17.24
N LEU A 234 17.35 3.11 -17.54
CA LEU A 234 16.25 3.47 -16.64
C LEU A 234 15.89 2.36 -15.63
N GLY A 235 16.48 1.16 -15.74
CA GLY A 235 16.13 0.00 -14.91
C GLY A 235 14.70 -0.51 -15.18
N VAL A 236 14.23 -0.43 -16.43
CA VAL A 236 12.93 -0.95 -16.85
C VAL A 236 13.14 -2.30 -17.54
N ARG A 237 12.46 -3.34 -17.08
CA ARG A 237 12.50 -4.67 -17.69
C ARG A 237 11.51 -4.74 -18.84
N VAL A 238 11.94 -5.28 -19.99
CA VAL A 238 11.11 -5.41 -21.19
C VAL A 238 10.93 -6.89 -21.51
N TYR A 239 9.80 -7.45 -21.11
CA TYR A 239 9.37 -8.78 -21.54
C TYR A 239 8.86 -8.69 -22.97
N THR A 240 9.38 -9.53 -23.85
CA THR A 240 8.95 -9.59 -25.23
C THR A 240 8.23 -10.89 -25.52
N VAL A 241 7.06 -10.79 -26.15
CA VAL A 241 6.20 -11.93 -26.48
C VAL A 241 5.99 -11.94 -27.99
N GLY A 242 6.63 -12.90 -28.65
CA GLY A 242 6.43 -13.16 -30.07
C GLY A 242 5.18 -14.01 -30.29
N VAL A 243 4.22 -13.52 -31.05
CA VAL A 243 2.93 -14.18 -31.31
C VAL A 243 2.90 -14.66 -32.76
N GLY A 244 2.75 -15.95 -32.99
CA GLY A 244 2.65 -16.48 -34.34
C GLY A 244 3.12 -17.91 -34.49
N THR A 245 2.69 -18.55 -35.58
CA THR A 245 3.13 -19.89 -35.96
C THR A 245 4.16 -19.79 -37.06
N ASN A 246 5.24 -20.61 -37.04
CA ASN A 246 6.20 -20.73 -38.14
C ASN A 246 5.77 -21.79 -39.17
N ASN A 247 4.49 -22.12 -39.25
CA ASN A 247 3.98 -23.23 -40.04
C ASN A 247 3.64 -22.84 -41.51
N GLY A 248 4.27 -21.79 -42.03
CA GLY A 248 4.07 -21.34 -43.42
C GLY A 248 3.09 -20.16 -43.56
N PRO A 249 2.61 -19.90 -44.78
CA PRO A 249 1.80 -18.72 -45.07
C PRO A 249 0.46 -18.75 -44.30
N VAL A 250 0.15 -17.66 -43.63
CA VAL A 250 -1.10 -17.46 -42.88
C VAL A 250 -2.11 -16.63 -43.67
N GLU A 251 -3.39 -16.85 -43.48
CA GLU A 251 -4.45 -16.06 -44.10
C GLU A 251 -4.71 -14.79 -43.30
N ILE A 252 -4.58 -13.64 -43.97
CA ILE A 252 -4.84 -12.33 -43.39
C ILE A 252 -6.01 -11.70 -44.14
N PRO A 253 -7.13 -11.39 -43.46
CA PRO A 253 -8.23 -10.65 -44.04
C PRO A 253 -7.84 -9.16 -44.20
N ILE A 254 -7.82 -8.65 -45.42
CA ILE A 254 -7.53 -7.26 -45.72
C ILE A 254 -8.81 -6.60 -46.31
N PRO A 255 -9.25 -5.45 -45.74
CA PRO A 255 -10.34 -4.71 -46.32
C PRO A 255 -9.85 -4.02 -47.58
N MET A 256 -10.36 -4.44 -48.74
CA MET A 256 -10.13 -3.80 -50.05
C MET A 256 -11.39 -3.13 -50.55
N LYS A 257 -11.25 -1.93 -51.13
CA LYS A 257 -12.36 -1.32 -51.88
C LYS A 257 -12.48 -2.02 -53.22
N ASP A 258 -13.64 -2.58 -53.50
CA ASP A 258 -13.98 -3.11 -54.80
C ASP A 258 -14.02 -1.94 -55.82
N PRO A 259 -13.21 -2.01 -56.91
CA PRO A 259 -13.12 -0.93 -57.87
C PRO A 259 -14.47 -0.66 -58.62
N GLU A 260 -15.30 -1.70 -58.75
CA GLU A 260 -16.57 -1.60 -59.49
C GLU A 260 -17.75 -1.11 -58.64
N THR A 261 -17.80 -1.55 -57.39
CA THR A 261 -18.93 -1.25 -56.51
C THR A 261 -18.64 -0.19 -55.45
N GLY A 262 -17.38 0.20 -55.25
CA GLY A 262 -16.90 1.12 -54.21
C GLY A 262 -17.11 0.60 -52.79
N ARG A 263 -17.62 -0.61 -52.61
CA ARG A 263 -17.84 -1.25 -51.31
C ARG A 263 -16.57 -1.87 -50.78
N THR A 264 -16.37 -1.81 -49.47
CA THR A 264 -15.25 -2.49 -48.80
C THR A 264 -15.59 -3.99 -48.71
N VAL A 265 -14.79 -4.81 -49.39
CA VAL A 265 -14.90 -6.29 -49.36
C VAL A 265 -13.66 -6.84 -48.65
N GLU A 266 -13.82 -7.80 -47.77
CA GLU A 266 -12.70 -8.51 -47.14
C GLU A 266 -12.10 -9.51 -48.12
N ARG A 267 -10.84 -9.28 -48.50
CA ARG A 267 -10.08 -10.21 -49.32
C ARG A 267 -9.03 -10.91 -48.46
N ARG A 268 -8.98 -12.23 -48.48
CA ARG A 268 -7.97 -13.03 -47.80
C ARG A 268 -6.69 -13.13 -48.64
N ILE A 269 -5.59 -12.70 -48.06
CA ILE A 269 -4.27 -12.82 -48.70
C ILE A 269 -3.45 -13.82 -47.90
N ARG A 270 -2.71 -14.69 -48.59
CA ARG A 270 -1.72 -15.55 -47.92
C ARG A 270 -0.38 -14.83 -47.88
N ALA A 271 0.13 -14.62 -46.68
CA ALA A 271 1.41 -13.97 -46.46
C ALA A 271 2.24 -14.76 -45.45
N ASN A 272 3.57 -14.76 -45.64
CA ASN A 272 4.48 -15.23 -44.63
C ASN A 272 4.67 -14.11 -43.61
N VAL A 273 4.33 -14.37 -42.34
CA VAL A 273 4.55 -13.48 -41.22
C VAL A 273 5.52 -14.14 -40.28
N ASP A 274 6.79 -13.81 -40.46
CA ASP A 274 7.86 -14.35 -39.63
C ASP A 274 8.11 -13.43 -38.44
N VAL A 275 8.15 -14.00 -37.23
CA VAL A 275 8.48 -13.29 -36.01
C VAL A 275 10.01 -13.08 -35.98
N ASP A 276 10.45 -11.83 -35.80
CA ASP A 276 11.88 -11.52 -35.59
C ASP A 276 12.31 -11.88 -34.17
N GLU A 277 12.44 -13.20 -33.94
CA GLU A 277 12.87 -13.71 -32.63
C GLU A 277 14.23 -13.17 -32.18
N PRO A 278 15.25 -13.08 -33.08
CA PRO A 278 16.55 -12.54 -32.70
C PRO A 278 16.46 -11.11 -32.12
N LEU A 279 15.65 -10.24 -32.71
CA LEU A 279 15.41 -8.89 -32.21
C LEU A 279 14.73 -8.90 -30.83
N LEU A 280 13.63 -9.66 -30.69
CA LEU A 280 12.88 -9.74 -29.46
C LEU A 280 13.71 -10.33 -28.31
N GLN A 281 14.54 -11.36 -28.60
CA GLN A 281 15.48 -11.94 -27.64
C GLN A 281 16.55 -10.94 -27.18
N ARG A 282 17.11 -10.14 -28.12
CA ARG A 282 18.09 -9.10 -27.79
C ARG A 282 17.50 -8.06 -26.85
N ILE A 283 16.31 -7.51 -27.18
CA ILE A 283 15.61 -6.53 -26.34
C ILE A 283 15.38 -7.06 -24.92
N ALA A 284 14.85 -8.28 -24.80
CA ALA A 284 14.59 -8.89 -23.50
C ALA A 284 15.89 -9.10 -22.70
N LYS A 285 16.92 -9.67 -23.32
CA LYS A 285 18.23 -9.94 -22.70
C LYS A 285 18.92 -8.65 -22.25
N GLU A 286 18.91 -7.61 -23.09
CA GLU A 286 19.52 -6.31 -22.79
C GLU A 286 18.93 -5.66 -21.54
N THR A 287 17.62 -5.81 -21.32
CA THR A 287 16.86 -5.23 -20.19
C THR A 287 16.76 -6.15 -18.97
N GLY A 288 17.39 -7.35 -19.01
CA GLY A 288 17.37 -8.32 -17.91
C GLY A 288 16.03 -9.05 -17.76
N ALA A 289 15.20 -9.06 -18.80
CA ALA A 289 13.94 -9.79 -18.86
C ALA A 289 14.04 -11.05 -19.75
N ARG A 290 12.89 -11.63 -20.11
CA ARG A 290 12.81 -12.86 -20.89
C ARG A 290 11.98 -12.65 -22.16
N TYR A 291 12.38 -13.34 -23.22
CA TYR A 291 11.58 -13.55 -24.41
C TYR A 291 10.71 -14.79 -24.26
N PHE A 292 9.48 -14.71 -24.75
CA PHE A 292 8.55 -15.82 -24.82
C PHE A 292 8.01 -15.94 -26.24
N ARG A 293 7.80 -17.19 -26.65
CA ARG A 293 7.15 -17.52 -27.91
C ARG A 293 5.76 -18.09 -27.62
N ALA A 294 4.74 -17.51 -28.21
CA ALA A 294 3.38 -18.01 -28.17
C ALA A 294 2.99 -18.49 -29.59
N THR A 295 2.75 -19.78 -29.75
CA THR A 295 2.34 -20.39 -31.01
C THR A 295 0.84 -20.64 -31.11
N ASP A 296 0.14 -20.52 -29.96
CA ASP A 296 -1.29 -20.68 -29.85
C ASP A 296 -1.86 -19.86 -28.67
N SER A 297 -3.17 -19.89 -28.50
CA SER A 297 -3.87 -19.12 -27.47
C SER A 297 -3.49 -19.55 -26.05
N GLN A 298 -3.24 -20.84 -25.82
CA GLN A 298 -2.86 -21.36 -24.52
C GLN A 298 -1.42 -20.94 -24.17
N GLY A 299 -0.48 -21.08 -25.09
CA GLY A 299 0.91 -20.64 -24.90
C GLY A 299 1.02 -19.15 -24.60
N LEU A 300 0.13 -18.31 -25.18
CA LEU A 300 0.08 -16.89 -24.86
C LEU A 300 -0.45 -16.65 -23.43
N ALA A 301 -1.47 -17.37 -23.01
CA ALA A 301 -2.00 -17.28 -21.64
C ALA A 301 -0.97 -17.74 -20.60
N ASP A 302 -0.27 -18.84 -20.85
CA ASP A 302 0.78 -19.37 -19.97
C ASP A 302 1.98 -18.41 -19.88
N THR A 303 2.30 -17.72 -20.98
CA THR A 303 3.32 -16.66 -21.00
C THR A 303 2.96 -15.53 -20.05
N PHE A 304 1.74 -15.01 -20.14
CA PHE A 304 1.28 -13.95 -19.24
C PHE A 304 1.25 -14.40 -17.77
N ALA A 305 0.85 -15.64 -17.50
CA ALA A 305 0.88 -16.23 -16.16
C ALA A 305 2.32 -16.34 -15.62
N THR A 306 3.28 -16.70 -16.47
CA THR A 306 4.71 -16.77 -16.11
C THR A 306 5.28 -15.39 -15.78
N ILE A 307 4.97 -14.36 -16.59
CA ILE A 307 5.37 -12.98 -16.33
C ILE A 307 4.74 -12.50 -15.00
N ASP A 308 3.49 -12.86 -14.74
CA ASP A 308 2.81 -12.55 -13.47
C ASP A 308 3.55 -13.12 -12.26
N GLN A 309 3.97 -14.39 -12.33
CA GLN A 309 4.74 -15.03 -11.26
C GLN A 309 6.11 -14.40 -11.05
N LEU A 310 6.84 -14.08 -12.13
CA LEU A 310 8.17 -13.47 -12.07
C LEU A 310 8.14 -12.09 -11.38
N GLU A 311 7.10 -11.32 -11.60
CA GLU A 311 6.99 -9.97 -11.05
C GLU A 311 6.36 -9.93 -9.65
N LYS A 312 5.49 -10.88 -9.29
CA LYS A 312 4.90 -10.98 -7.95
C LYS A 312 5.89 -11.37 -6.85
N SER A 313 6.99 -12.03 -7.18
CA SER A 313 7.96 -12.53 -6.19
C SER A 313 8.74 -11.41 -5.47
N GLU A 314 8.69 -10.17 -5.94
CA GLU A 314 9.42 -9.03 -5.37
C GLU A 314 8.57 -8.11 -4.48
N ILE A 315 7.28 -8.38 -4.29
CA ILE A 315 6.39 -7.51 -3.51
C ILE A 315 6.59 -7.74 -2.02
N LYS A 316 7.23 -6.79 -1.34
CA LYS A 316 7.29 -6.74 0.13
C LYS A 316 6.16 -5.88 0.67
N THR A 317 5.21 -6.49 1.37
CA THR A 317 4.15 -5.76 2.06
C THR A 317 4.68 -5.25 3.40
N THR A 318 4.87 -3.95 3.56
CA THR A 318 5.24 -3.34 4.83
C THR A 318 3.98 -2.81 5.50
N ARG A 319 3.57 -3.42 6.62
CA ARG A 319 2.42 -2.96 7.41
C ARG A 319 2.89 -1.92 8.41
N TYR A 320 2.35 -0.71 8.35
CA TYR A 320 2.54 0.32 9.36
C TYR A 320 1.24 0.48 10.16
N THR A 321 1.33 0.28 11.47
CA THR A 321 0.21 0.53 12.38
C THR A 321 0.41 1.90 13.02
N ARG A 322 -0.45 2.87 12.74
CA ARG A 322 -0.43 4.17 13.42
C ARG A 322 -1.24 4.09 14.71
N PHE A 323 -0.59 4.44 15.82
CA PHE A 323 -1.24 4.56 17.13
C PHE A 323 -1.45 6.03 17.47
N ARG A 324 -2.63 6.38 17.98
CA ARG A 324 -2.88 7.69 18.59
C ARG A 324 -2.53 7.59 20.08
N GLU A 325 -1.60 8.40 20.56
CA GLU A 325 -1.25 8.48 21.97
C GLU A 325 -2.26 9.35 22.71
N VAL A 326 -2.85 8.82 23.80
CA VAL A 326 -3.90 9.48 24.59
C VAL A 326 -3.34 10.00 25.93
N PHE A 327 -2.04 9.81 26.18
CA PHE A 327 -1.42 10.20 27.45
C PHE A 327 -1.62 11.69 27.84
N PRO A 328 -1.64 12.70 26.91
CA PRO A 328 -1.83 14.09 27.30
C PRO A 328 -3.23 14.38 27.85
N GLU A 329 -4.23 13.64 27.37
CA GLU A 329 -5.62 13.80 27.81
C GLU A 329 -5.82 13.34 29.26
N ILE A 330 -4.97 12.40 29.74
CA ILE A 330 -4.97 11.91 31.12
C ILE A 330 -3.98 12.70 31.99
N ALA A 331 -2.83 13.07 31.46
CA ALA A 331 -1.80 13.80 32.20
C ALA A 331 -2.27 15.19 32.68
N ARG A 332 -3.00 15.92 31.82
CA ARG A 332 -3.47 17.27 32.15
C ARG A 332 -4.39 17.32 33.36
N PRO A 333 -5.49 16.55 33.44
CA PRO A 333 -6.35 16.54 34.63
C PRO A 333 -5.65 15.97 35.87
N ALA A 334 -4.73 14.99 35.69
CA ALA A 334 -3.94 14.46 36.79
C ALA A 334 -3.02 15.52 37.40
N ALA A 335 -2.34 16.31 36.59
CA ALA A 335 -1.51 17.41 37.04
C ALA A 335 -2.33 18.51 37.72
N LEU A 336 -3.53 18.80 37.18
CA LEU A 336 -4.45 19.76 37.81
C LEU A 336 -4.89 19.28 39.20
N CYS A 337 -5.21 18.01 39.36
CA CYS A 337 -5.57 17.45 40.69
C CYS A 337 -4.41 17.59 41.70
N LEU A 338 -3.16 17.37 41.28
CA LEU A 338 -1.98 17.57 42.13
C LEU A 338 -1.79 19.04 42.52
N ALA A 339 -1.95 19.95 41.57
CA ALA A 339 -1.86 21.39 41.84
C ALA A 339 -2.97 21.84 42.83
N LEU A 340 -4.19 21.37 42.62
CA LEU A 340 -5.31 21.65 43.52
C LEU A 340 -5.10 21.02 44.93
N SER A 341 -4.50 19.82 44.99
CA SER A 341 -4.13 19.19 46.25
C SER A 341 -3.11 20.06 47.02
N ALA A 342 -2.07 20.54 46.36
CA ALA A 342 -1.07 21.41 47.00
C ALA A 342 -1.67 22.75 47.44
N LEU A 343 -2.52 23.36 46.62
CA LEU A 343 -3.21 24.61 46.98
C LEU A 343 -4.16 24.40 48.17
N ALA A 344 -4.92 23.30 48.15
CA ALA A 344 -5.83 22.97 49.29
C ALA A 344 -5.06 22.68 50.55
N ALA A 345 -3.90 22.05 50.49
CA ALA A 345 -3.04 21.85 51.65
C ALA A 345 -2.52 23.17 52.23
N LEU A 346 -2.12 24.12 51.41
CA LEU A 346 -1.66 25.46 51.85
C LEU A 346 -2.79 26.31 52.45
N LEU A 347 -4.00 26.25 51.89
CA LEU A 347 -5.14 27.05 52.36
C LEU A 347 -5.82 26.47 53.62
N LEU A 348 -5.90 25.13 53.70
CA LEU A 348 -6.59 24.45 54.79
C LEU A 348 -5.70 24.27 56.03
N PHE A 349 -4.37 24.12 55.79
CA PHE A 349 -3.38 23.87 56.86
C PHE A 349 -2.20 24.84 56.76
N PRO A 350 -2.42 26.15 57.09
CA PRO A 350 -1.31 27.05 57.18
C PRO A 350 -0.35 26.57 58.24
N VAL A 351 0.91 26.37 57.87
CA VAL A 351 1.96 26.00 58.82
C VAL A 351 2.15 27.16 59.74
N ALA A 352 1.76 27.04 61.02
CA ALA A 352 2.09 28.02 62.00
C ALA A 352 3.64 28.09 62.13
N PRO A 353 4.26 29.27 62.03
CA PRO A 353 5.69 29.37 62.24
C PRO A 353 5.98 28.90 63.68
N ARG A 354 7.01 28.07 63.83
CA ARG A 354 7.54 27.58 65.11
C ARG A 354 8.15 28.73 65.86
#